data_6c25c1508660a2737178f80a94fcba63
#
_entry.id   6c25c1508660a2737178f80a94fcba63
#
_cell.length_a   1.000
_cell.length_b   1.000
_cell.length_c   1.000
_cell.angle_alpha   90.00
_cell.angle_beta   90.00
_cell.angle_gamma   90.00
#
_symmetry.space_group_name_H-M   'P 1'
#
loop_
_entity.id
_entity.type
_entity.pdbx_description
1 polymer ?
#
loop_
_entity_poly.entity_id
_entity_poly.type
_entity_poly.pdbx_seq_one_letter_code
_entity_poly.pdbx_strand_id
1 'polypeptide(L)'
;MNWLNRWELYALGSAFFAGLTAILGKLGVAGVNSNLATFIRTLVIIAVILFIRDEWRKPESIPASTWLFLTLSGIATGLSWLCYYRALQLGPVTKVAPIDKLSVVFAILLGVLFLGEHLTWQLAVGGSLIVLGSLVMVLF
;
A
#
# COMPACT_ATOMS: atom_id res chain seq x y z
N MET A 1 -2.39 -7.17 -29.60
CA MET A 1 -3.02 -6.63 -28.36
C MET A 1 -2.00 -6.86 -27.23
N ASN A 2 -1.27 -5.78 -26.83
CA ASN A 2 -0.15 -5.89 -25.89
C ASN A 2 -0.71 -5.98 -24.45
N TRP A 3 -0.92 -7.20 -23.98
CA TRP A 3 -1.37 -7.50 -22.60
C TRP A 3 -0.38 -6.99 -21.53
N LEU A 4 0.91 -6.82 -21.90
CA LEU A 4 1.97 -6.41 -20.98
C LEU A 4 1.91 -4.92 -20.55
N ASN A 5 1.12 -4.09 -21.22
CA ASN A 5 1.02 -2.65 -20.92
C ASN A 5 -0.33 -2.26 -20.29
N ARG A 6 -1.08 -3.23 -19.77
CA ARG A 6 -2.35 -2.94 -19.12
C ARG A 6 -2.13 -2.71 -17.62
N TRP A 7 -2.27 -1.47 -17.20
CA TRP A 7 -2.16 -1.06 -15.80
C TRP A 7 -3.07 -1.88 -14.86
N GLU A 8 -4.20 -2.36 -15.39
CA GLU A 8 -5.17 -3.17 -14.63
C GLU A 8 -4.56 -4.52 -14.18
N LEU A 9 -3.72 -5.14 -15.01
CA LEU A 9 -3.06 -6.41 -14.63
C LEU A 9 -2.06 -6.19 -13.49
N TYR A 10 -1.30 -5.09 -13.55
CA TYR A 10 -0.38 -4.73 -12.47
C TYR A 10 -1.13 -4.38 -11.18
N ALA A 11 -2.27 -3.68 -11.29
CA ALA A 11 -3.13 -3.37 -10.15
C ALA A 11 -3.72 -4.63 -9.51
N LEU A 12 -4.20 -5.59 -10.31
CA LEU A 12 -4.71 -6.88 -9.81
C LEU A 12 -3.58 -7.70 -9.15
N GLY A 13 -2.41 -7.76 -9.76
CA GLY A 13 -1.24 -8.39 -9.17
C GLY A 13 -0.86 -7.77 -7.84
N SER A 14 -0.83 -6.44 -7.77
CA SER A 14 -0.60 -5.70 -6.53
C SER A 14 -1.64 -6.03 -5.46
N ALA A 15 -2.92 -6.06 -5.82
CA ALA A 15 -4.01 -6.41 -4.90
C ALA A 15 -3.87 -7.84 -4.36
N PHE A 16 -3.52 -8.81 -5.21
CA PHE A 16 -3.28 -10.19 -4.79
C PHE A 16 -2.13 -10.28 -3.79
N PHE A 17 -0.98 -9.70 -4.12
CA PHE A 17 0.18 -9.70 -3.21
C PHE A 17 -0.07 -8.89 -1.93
N ALA A 18 -0.87 -7.82 -1.98
CA ALA A 18 -1.28 -7.09 -0.80
C ALA A 18 -2.12 -7.95 0.15
N GLY A 19 -3.07 -8.74 -0.40
CA GLY A 19 -3.84 -9.71 0.39
C GLY A 19 -2.96 -10.79 1.03
N LEU A 20 -2.05 -11.37 0.25
CA LEU A 20 -1.09 -12.36 0.74
C LEU A 20 -0.18 -11.76 1.85
N THR A 21 0.28 -10.53 1.66
CA THR A 21 1.09 -9.79 2.65
C THR A 21 0.34 -9.62 3.98
N ALA A 22 -0.98 -9.38 3.96
CA ALA A 22 -1.77 -9.23 5.16
C ALA A 22 -1.78 -10.53 6.00
N ILE A 23 -1.95 -11.68 5.36
CA ILE A 23 -1.93 -13.00 6.05
C ILE A 23 -0.54 -13.33 6.56
N LEU A 24 0.48 -13.22 5.70
CA LEU A 24 1.87 -13.48 6.09
C LEU A 24 2.35 -12.52 7.18
N GLY A 25 1.96 -11.25 7.08
CA GLY A 25 2.25 -10.23 8.10
C GLY A 25 1.61 -10.57 9.44
N LYS A 26 0.36 -11.02 9.47
CA LYS A 26 -0.33 -11.46 10.69
C LYS A 26 0.39 -12.62 11.37
N LEU A 27 0.82 -13.60 10.58
CA LEU A 27 1.58 -14.76 11.08
C LEU A 27 2.97 -14.34 11.57
N GLY A 28 3.66 -13.48 10.82
CA GLY A 28 5.03 -13.06 11.13
C GLY A 28 5.14 -12.08 12.30
N VAL A 29 4.07 -11.33 12.62
CA VAL A 29 4.06 -10.37 13.72
C VAL A 29 3.68 -11.01 15.06
N ALA A 30 3.25 -12.27 15.05
CA ALA A 30 2.88 -13.00 16.24
C ALA A 30 4.13 -13.26 17.12
N GLY A 31 4.11 -12.76 18.35
CA GLY A 31 5.20 -12.94 19.33
C GLY A 31 6.47 -12.10 19.08
N VAL A 32 6.45 -11.20 18.10
CA VAL A 32 7.57 -10.30 17.77
C VAL A 32 7.13 -8.85 17.89
N ASN A 33 8.05 -7.96 18.28
CA ASN A 33 7.75 -6.53 18.28
C ASN A 33 7.38 -6.05 16.85
N SER A 34 6.26 -5.31 16.72
CA SER A 34 5.75 -4.86 15.42
C SER A 34 6.76 -4.02 14.63
N ASN A 35 7.55 -3.20 15.32
CA ASN A 35 8.58 -2.38 14.68
C ASN A 35 9.71 -3.24 14.13
N LEU A 36 10.13 -4.27 14.87
CA LEU A 36 11.13 -5.23 14.41
C LEU A 36 10.60 -6.05 13.22
N ALA A 37 9.36 -6.49 13.24
CA ALA A 37 8.73 -7.19 12.11
C ALA A 37 8.70 -6.31 10.86
N THR A 38 8.36 -5.01 11.01
CA THR A 38 8.41 -4.04 9.92
C THR A 38 9.83 -3.85 9.38
N PHE A 39 10.82 -3.76 10.25
CA PHE A 39 12.23 -3.62 9.88
C PHE A 39 12.74 -4.83 9.07
N ILE A 40 12.53 -6.05 9.58
CA ILE A 40 12.92 -7.29 8.88
C ILE A 40 12.27 -7.37 7.50
N ARG A 41 10.97 -7.10 7.41
CA ARG A 41 10.25 -7.08 6.14
C ARG A 41 10.83 -6.06 5.15
N THR A 42 11.19 -4.87 5.63
CA THR A 42 11.77 -3.82 4.78
C THR A 42 13.12 -4.26 4.20
N LEU A 43 13.97 -4.93 4.98
CA LEU A 43 15.21 -5.51 4.49
C LEU A 43 14.99 -6.54 3.39
N VAL A 44 13.97 -7.40 3.55
CA VAL A 44 13.60 -8.39 2.52
C VAL A 44 13.12 -7.69 1.24
N ILE A 45 12.32 -6.62 1.34
CA ILE A 45 11.87 -5.85 0.17
C ILE A 45 13.06 -5.25 -0.58
N ILE A 46 14.02 -4.64 0.15
CA ILE A 46 15.23 -4.09 -0.45
C ILE A 46 16.01 -5.19 -1.19
N ALA A 47 16.20 -6.35 -0.55
CA ALA A 47 16.89 -7.48 -1.17
C ALA A 47 16.16 -7.95 -2.44
N VAL A 48 14.84 -8.12 -2.41
CA VAL A 48 14.04 -8.52 -3.57
C VAL A 48 14.21 -7.54 -4.74
N ILE A 49 14.13 -6.22 -4.48
CA ILE A 49 14.28 -5.19 -5.53
C ILE A 49 15.70 -5.22 -6.11
N LEU A 50 16.72 -5.34 -5.27
CA LEU A 50 18.11 -5.36 -5.72
C LEU A 50 18.45 -6.61 -6.56
N PHE A 51 17.84 -7.77 -6.26
CA PHE A 51 18.13 -9.00 -7.00
C PHE A 51 17.29 -9.21 -8.26
N ILE A 52 16.08 -8.65 -8.31
CA ILE A 52 15.17 -8.85 -9.47
C ILE A 52 15.47 -7.86 -10.59
N ARG A 53 15.94 -6.66 -10.28
CA ARG A 53 16.15 -5.58 -11.25
C ARG A 53 17.53 -4.96 -11.14
N ASP A 54 18.31 -5.04 -12.23
CA ASP A 54 19.64 -4.44 -12.35
C ASP A 54 19.60 -2.91 -12.63
N GLU A 55 18.44 -2.28 -12.58
CA GLU A 55 18.25 -0.87 -12.93
C GLU A 55 19.01 0.10 -12.01
N TRP A 56 19.26 -0.29 -10.76
CA TRP A 56 20.08 0.48 -9.82
C TRP A 56 21.55 0.63 -10.26
N ARG A 57 22.01 -0.20 -11.23
CA ARG A 57 23.37 -0.12 -11.79
C ARG A 57 23.49 0.90 -12.92
N LYS A 58 22.39 1.44 -13.42
CA LYS A 58 22.36 2.46 -14.47
C LYS A 58 22.17 3.81 -13.80
N PRO A 59 23.19 4.66 -13.67
CA PRO A 59 23.03 5.98 -13.09
C PRO A 59 22.21 6.84 -14.06
N GLU A 60 21.00 7.15 -13.66
CA GLU A 60 20.16 8.17 -14.31
C GLU A 60 20.29 9.49 -13.54
N SER A 61 20.25 10.60 -14.26
CA SER A 61 20.19 11.90 -13.61
C SER A 61 18.80 12.11 -13.05
N ILE A 62 18.64 11.97 -11.74
CA ILE A 62 17.36 12.11 -11.04
C ILE A 62 17.21 13.56 -10.56
N PRO A 63 16.17 14.29 -11.00
CA PRO A 63 15.90 15.65 -10.52
C PRO A 63 15.72 15.73 -8.99
N ALA A 64 16.12 16.84 -8.38
CA ALA A 64 15.98 17.05 -6.93
C ALA A 64 14.53 16.94 -6.44
N SER A 65 13.55 17.38 -7.25
CA SER A 65 12.12 17.23 -6.96
C SER A 65 11.70 15.77 -6.84
N THR A 66 12.23 14.91 -7.70
CA THR A 66 11.97 13.46 -7.66
C THR A 66 12.53 12.84 -6.38
N TRP A 67 13.75 13.21 -5.99
CA TRP A 67 14.33 12.78 -4.72
C TRP A 67 13.47 13.19 -3.53
N LEU A 68 12.99 14.43 -3.51
CA LEU A 68 12.12 14.93 -2.45
C LEU A 68 10.83 14.11 -2.34
N PHE A 69 10.10 13.93 -3.46
CA PHE A 69 8.83 13.22 -3.44
C PHE A 69 8.99 11.72 -3.11
N LEU A 70 10.02 11.06 -3.64
CA LEU A 70 10.28 9.66 -3.31
C LEU A 70 10.69 9.48 -1.84
N THR A 71 11.45 10.41 -1.27
CA THR A 71 11.81 10.39 0.14
C THR A 71 10.58 10.57 1.02
N LEU A 72 9.73 11.55 0.73
CA LEU A 72 8.48 11.76 1.47
C LEU A 72 7.52 10.56 1.34
N SER A 73 7.43 9.98 0.16
CA SER A 73 6.66 8.75 -0.08
C SER A 73 7.20 7.57 0.73
N GLY A 74 8.52 7.42 0.78
CA GLY A 74 9.18 6.39 1.60
C GLY A 74 8.89 6.55 3.09
N ILE A 75 8.96 7.77 3.61
CA ILE A 75 8.60 8.09 5.00
C ILE A 75 7.14 7.75 5.28
N ALA A 76 6.22 8.21 4.41
CA ALA A 76 4.79 7.92 4.54
C ALA A 76 4.52 6.41 4.52
N THR A 77 5.18 5.66 3.64
CA THR A 77 5.09 4.21 3.57
C THR A 77 5.58 3.56 4.86
N GLY A 78 6.72 3.98 5.39
CA GLY A 78 7.26 3.48 6.65
C GLY A 78 6.29 3.69 7.82
N LEU A 79 5.75 4.89 7.97
CA LEU A 79 4.76 5.21 9.00
C LEU A 79 3.48 4.38 8.84
N SER A 80 2.98 4.24 7.61
CA SER A 80 1.81 3.41 7.30
C SER A 80 2.03 1.95 7.72
N TRP A 81 3.18 1.37 7.41
CA TRP A 81 3.50 -0.02 7.77
C TRP A 81 3.70 -0.23 9.27
N LEU A 82 4.28 0.73 9.98
CA LEU A 82 4.37 0.68 11.44
C LEU A 82 2.97 0.62 12.08
N CYS A 83 2.05 1.47 11.61
CA CYS A 83 0.66 1.45 12.05
C CYS A 83 -0.05 0.15 11.70
N TYR A 84 0.13 -0.33 10.45
CA TYR A 84 -0.53 -1.53 9.95
C TYR A 84 -0.09 -2.79 10.71
N TYR A 85 1.21 -2.98 10.92
CA TYR A 85 1.73 -4.12 11.68
C TYR A 85 1.28 -4.09 13.14
N ARG A 86 1.23 -2.89 13.74
CA ARG A 86 0.67 -2.74 15.08
C ARG A 86 -0.81 -3.09 15.12
N ALA A 87 -1.59 -2.68 14.14
CA ALA A 87 -2.98 -3.05 14.01
C ALA A 87 -3.18 -4.57 13.86
N LEU A 88 -2.34 -5.24 13.05
CA LEU A 88 -2.35 -6.70 12.90
C LEU A 88 -2.01 -7.46 14.20
N GLN A 89 -1.18 -6.88 15.07
CA GLN A 89 -0.94 -7.46 16.40
C GLN A 89 -2.19 -7.39 17.28
N LEU A 90 -2.88 -6.26 17.26
CA LEU A 90 -3.99 -5.97 18.18
C LEU A 90 -5.33 -6.52 17.68
N GLY A 91 -5.53 -6.66 16.38
CA GLY A 91 -6.79 -7.05 15.78
C GLY A 91 -6.72 -8.21 14.80
N PRO A 92 -7.87 -8.80 14.46
CA PRO A 92 -7.94 -9.83 13.42
C PRO A 92 -7.72 -9.22 12.04
N VAL A 93 -7.03 -9.96 11.16
CA VAL A 93 -6.74 -9.52 9.79
C VAL A 93 -8.00 -9.19 9.00
N THR A 94 -9.09 -9.91 9.27
CA THR A 94 -10.41 -9.72 8.62
C THR A 94 -11.04 -8.36 8.90
N LYS A 95 -10.68 -7.70 10.01
CA LYS A 95 -11.12 -6.34 10.34
C LYS A 95 -10.07 -5.28 10.01
N VAL A 96 -8.79 -5.59 10.18
CA VAL A 96 -7.69 -4.65 9.89
C VAL A 96 -7.55 -4.39 8.39
N ALA A 97 -7.59 -5.44 7.56
CA ALA A 97 -7.42 -5.28 6.11
C ALA A 97 -8.50 -4.41 5.43
N PRO A 98 -9.80 -4.53 5.76
CA PRO A 98 -10.81 -3.61 5.22
C PRO A 98 -10.60 -2.15 5.62
N ILE A 99 -10.17 -1.87 6.85
CA ILE A 99 -9.86 -0.50 7.30
C ILE A 99 -8.69 0.06 6.48
N ASP A 100 -7.64 -0.72 6.25
CA ASP A 100 -6.50 -0.32 5.43
C ASP A 100 -6.93 0.07 4.01
N LYS A 101 -7.97 -0.55 3.46
CA LYS A 101 -8.52 -0.21 2.13
C LYS A 101 -9.20 1.16 2.08
N LEU A 102 -9.48 1.80 3.20
CA LEU A 102 -9.91 3.21 3.22
C LEU A 102 -8.81 4.14 2.64
N SER A 103 -7.57 3.68 2.56
CA SER A 103 -6.48 4.38 1.85
C SER A 103 -6.83 4.72 0.40
N VAL A 104 -7.68 3.93 -0.26
CA VAL A 104 -8.19 4.22 -1.61
C VAL A 104 -9.01 5.50 -1.62
N VAL A 105 -9.85 5.71 -0.61
CA VAL A 105 -10.68 6.92 -0.48
C VAL A 105 -9.81 8.14 -0.23
N PHE A 106 -8.80 8.02 0.65
CA PHE A 106 -7.81 9.08 0.85
C PHE A 106 -7.05 9.38 -0.44
N ALA A 107 -6.65 8.36 -1.22
CA ALA A 107 -5.97 8.57 -2.50
C ALA A 107 -6.85 9.31 -3.51
N ILE A 108 -8.14 8.98 -3.61
CA ILE A 108 -9.10 9.71 -4.46
C ILE A 108 -9.21 11.18 -4.03
N LEU A 109 -9.40 11.43 -2.73
CA LEU A 109 -9.52 12.79 -2.22
C LEU A 109 -8.24 13.62 -2.46
N LEU A 110 -7.08 13.03 -2.18
CA LEU A 110 -5.79 13.71 -2.40
C LEU A 110 -5.49 13.89 -3.89
N GLY A 111 -5.87 12.95 -4.76
CA GLY A 111 -5.76 13.06 -6.21
C GLY A 111 -6.57 14.25 -6.74
N VAL A 112 -7.81 14.40 -6.27
CA VAL A 112 -8.65 15.55 -6.63
C VAL A 112 -8.05 16.85 -6.12
N LEU A 113 -7.61 16.90 -4.85
CA LEU A 113 -7.14 18.14 -4.21
C LEU A 113 -5.77 18.60 -4.72
N PHE A 114 -4.82 17.69 -4.91
CA PHE A 114 -3.43 18.03 -5.21
C PHE A 114 -3.00 17.76 -6.64
N LEU A 115 -3.60 16.76 -7.31
CA LEU A 115 -3.27 16.43 -8.69
C LEU A 115 -4.28 17.03 -9.68
N GLY A 116 -5.37 17.67 -9.20
CA GLY A 116 -6.39 18.25 -10.04
C GLY A 116 -7.22 17.22 -10.81
N GLU A 117 -7.28 15.98 -10.33
CA GLU A 117 -8.10 14.93 -10.94
C GLU A 117 -9.59 15.25 -10.80
N HIS A 118 -10.39 14.88 -11.79
CA HIS A 118 -11.82 15.13 -11.74
C HIS A 118 -12.56 14.09 -10.91
N LEU A 119 -13.25 14.53 -9.88
CA LEU A 119 -14.15 13.67 -9.12
C LEU A 119 -15.38 13.36 -9.95
N THR A 120 -15.41 12.15 -10.53
CA THR A 120 -16.58 11.67 -11.24
C THR A 120 -17.59 11.07 -10.27
N TRP A 121 -18.88 11.03 -10.68
CA TRP A 121 -19.90 10.43 -9.83
C TRP A 121 -19.61 8.93 -9.54
N GLN A 122 -19.00 8.22 -10.50
CA GLN A 122 -18.58 6.82 -10.34
C GLN A 122 -17.53 6.67 -9.24
N LEU A 123 -16.55 7.58 -9.18
CA LEU A 123 -15.53 7.59 -8.11
C LEU A 123 -16.17 7.90 -6.75
N ALA A 124 -17.11 8.84 -6.70
CA ALA A 124 -17.81 9.17 -5.47
C ALA A 124 -18.64 7.99 -4.94
N VAL A 125 -19.41 7.35 -5.81
CA VAL A 125 -20.20 6.15 -5.45
C VAL A 125 -19.30 4.99 -5.07
N GLY A 126 -18.27 4.68 -5.88
CA GLY A 126 -17.32 3.60 -5.60
C GLY A 126 -16.58 3.80 -4.27
N GLY A 127 -16.10 5.01 -4.00
CA GLY A 127 -15.47 5.36 -2.73
C GLY A 127 -16.41 5.22 -1.54
N SER A 128 -17.67 5.66 -1.68
CA SER A 128 -18.69 5.49 -0.64
C SER A 128 -18.99 4.02 -0.35
N LEU A 129 -19.06 3.17 -1.38
CA LEU A 129 -19.27 1.73 -1.22
C LEU A 129 -18.09 1.06 -0.50
N ILE A 130 -16.85 1.49 -0.76
CA ILE A 130 -15.68 1.00 -0.03
C ILE A 130 -15.78 1.36 1.45
N VAL A 131 -16.15 2.61 1.77
CA VAL A 131 -16.35 3.05 3.17
C VAL A 131 -17.42 2.21 3.84
N LEU A 132 -18.61 2.11 3.24
CA LEU A 132 -19.74 1.37 3.79
C LEU A 132 -19.40 -0.12 3.97
N GLY A 133 -18.79 -0.75 2.95
CA GLY A 133 -18.37 -2.14 3.04
C GLY A 133 -17.33 -2.38 4.14
N SER A 134 -16.36 -1.48 4.27
CA SER A 134 -15.36 -1.56 5.36
C SER A 134 -16.00 -1.41 6.73
N LEU A 135 -16.97 -0.49 6.89
CA LEU A 135 -17.69 -0.31 8.15
C LEU A 135 -18.52 -1.54 8.52
N VAL A 136 -19.22 -2.14 7.56
CA VAL A 136 -20.00 -3.39 7.78
C VAL A 136 -19.06 -4.50 8.29
N MET A 137 -17.91 -4.73 7.64
CA MET A 137 -16.95 -5.78 8.05
C MET A 137 -16.32 -5.54 9.42
N VAL A 138 -16.27 -4.30 9.89
CA VAL A 138 -15.66 -3.96 11.19
C VAL A 138 -16.68 -4.01 12.33
N LEU A 139 -17.90 -3.54 12.06
CA LEU A 139 -18.94 -3.41 13.09
C LEU A 139 -19.72 -4.71 13.34
N PHE A 140 -19.85 -5.54 12.32
CA PHE A 140 -20.59 -6.81 12.37
C PHE A 140 -19.69 -8.00 12.11
#